data_6f429a706aeaf221e6a9ee07ba7ff502
#
_entry.id   6f429a706aeaf221e6a9ee07ba7ff502
#
_cell.length_a   1.000
_cell.length_b   1.000
_cell.length_c   1.000
_cell.angle_alpha   90.00
_cell.angle_beta   90.00
_cell.angle_gamma   90.00
#
_symmetry.space_group_name_H-M   'P 1'
#
loop_
_entity.id
_entity.type
_entity.pdbx_description
1 polymer ?
#
loop_
_entity_poly.entity_id
_entity_poly.type
_entity_poly.pdbx_seq_one_letter_code
_entity_poly.pdbx_strand_id
1 'polypeptide(L)'
;INNNLVQKGKKLPLQLDVTATPKDQKGNIFPHTISDYPLVEAIAQEVVKTPILPDEASRGKLDENTSAKFSERWRDYIDLGVTVWEQDYETHKKLGKKALLFVMVDDTKNCDDVKDYLEGNYPLLKGGTFVIHTNKEGRIDEGASAKSQKELLELRELANQVDSDDNNIKAVISVLMLKEGW
;
A
#
# COMPACT_ATOMS: atom_id res chain seq x y z
N ILE A 1 -23.42 10.89 -15.85
CA ILE A 1 -24.57 10.02 -16.22
C ILE A 1 -25.85 10.87 -16.22
N ASN A 2 -26.16 11.60 -15.16
CA ASN A 2 -27.41 12.37 -15.02
C ASN A 2 -27.58 13.41 -16.14
N ASN A 3 -26.56 14.20 -16.51
CA ASN A 3 -26.60 15.20 -17.56
C ASN A 3 -27.00 14.63 -18.93
N ASN A 4 -26.52 13.43 -19.28
CA ASN A 4 -26.87 12.78 -20.54
C ASN A 4 -28.32 12.27 -20.58
N LEU A 5 -28.87 11.88 -19.42
CA LEU A 5 -30.26 11.45 -19.31
C LEU A 5 -31.21 12.65 -19.37
N VAL A 6 -30.87 13.76 -18.70
CA VAL A 6 -31.65 14.99 -18.72
C VAL A 6 -31.72 15.59 -20.13
N GLN A 7 -30.58 15.59 -20.87
CA GLN A 7 -30.58 16.05 -22.28
C GLN A 7 -31.48 15.22 -23.20
N LYS A 8 -31.71 13.94 -22.86
CA LYS A 8 -32.62 13.05 -23.57
C LYS A 8 -34.07 13.07 -23.05
N GLY A 9 -34.41 14.02 -22.17
CA GLY A 9 -35.73 14.14 -21.57
C GLY A 9 -36.10 12.98 -20.62
N LYS A 10 -35.12 12.17 -20.16
CA LYS A 10 -35.36 11.08 -19.24
C LYS A 10 -34.96 11.49 -17.82
N LYS A 11 -35.79 11.15 -16.83
CA LYS A 11 -35.50 11.35 -15.43
C LYS A 11 -34.93 10.07 -14.85
N LEU A 12 -33.87 10.18 -14.03
CA LEU A 12 -33.37 9.09 -13.21
C LEU A 12 -34.23 9.00 -11.94
N PRO A 13 -35.05 7.96 -11.77
CA PRO A 13 -35.94 7.88 -10.62
C PRO A 13 -35.22 7.64 -9.30
N LEU A 14 -34.11 6.93 -9.35
CA LEU A 14 -33.29 6.58 -8.21
C LEU A 14 -31.85 6.34 -8.67
N GLN A 15 -30.88 6.77 -7.88
CA GLN A 15 -29.47 6.41 -8.00
C GLN A 15 -28.99 5.89 -6.64
N LEU A 16 -28.38 4.71 -6.62
CA LEU A 16 -27.71 4.14 -5.47
C LEU A 16 -26.21 4.10 -5.76
N ASP A 17 -25.44 4.75 -4.91
CA ASP A 17 -23.98 4.78 -4.99
C ASP A 17 -23.41 3.94 -3.86
N VAL A 18 -22.42 3.10 -4.19
CA VAL A 18 -21.63 2.33 -3.23
C VAL A 18 -20.21 2.85 -3.28
N THR A 19 -19.68 3.24 -2.15
CA THR A 19 -18.33 3.80 -2.04
C THR A 19 -17.70 3.42 -0.70
N ALA A 20 -16.39 3.20 -0.70
CA ALA A 20 -15.61 3.02 0.51
C ALA A 20 -15.38 4.34 1.28
N THR A 21 -15.58 5.48 0.61
CA THR A 21 -15.35 6.82 1.18
C THR A 21 -16.57 7.71 0.91
N PRO A 22 -17.60 7.69 1.78
CA PRO A 22 -18.85 8.45 1.56
C PRO A 22 -18.66 9.95 1.83
N LYS A 23 -17.62 10.56 1.27
CA LYS A 23 -17.26 11.98 1.44
C LYS A 23 -16.94 12.62 0.11
N ASP A 24 -17.28 13.90 0.00
CA ASP A 24 -16.85 14.72 -1.13
C ASP A 24 -15.37 15.13 -1.00
N GLN A 25 -14.84 15.82 -2.01
CA GLN A 25 -13.44 16.30 -2.02
C GLN A 25 -13.13 17.30 -0.89
N LYS A 26 -14.16 17.89 -0.26
CA LYS A 26 -14.03 18.81 0.89
C LYS A 26 -14.17 18.10 2.23
N GLY A 27 -14.39 16.77 2.21
CA GLY A 27 -14.56 15.95 3.42
C GLY A 27 -15.96 15.91 3.98
N ASN A 28 -16.97 16.52 3.30
CA ASN A 28 -18.36 16.46 3.73
C ASN A 28 -18.95 15.09 3.40
N ILE A 29 -19.67 14.51 4.36
CA ILE A 29 -20.39 13.24 4.14
C ILE A 29 -21.51 13.45 3.13
N PHE A 30 -21.68 12.49 2.22
CA PHE A 30 -22.78 12.55 1.26
C PHE A 30 -24.14 12.58 1.96
N PRO A 31 -25.07 13.44 1.53
CA PRO A 31 -26.43 13.44 2.06
C PRO A 31 -27.13 12.11 1.72
N HIS A 32 -28.06 11.70 2.57
CA HIS A 32 -28.87 10.49 2.37
C HIS A 32 -28.07 9.17 2.38
N THR A 33 -27.05 9.06 3.22
CA THR A 33 -26.36 7.78 3.48
C THR A 33 -27.38 6.81 4.11
N ILE A 34 -27.67 5.70 3.41
CA ILE A 34 -28.67 4.70 3.85
C ILE A 34 -28.04 3.72 4.82
N SER A 35 -26.79 3.33 4.55
CA SER A 35 -26.03 2.40 5.36
C SER A 35 -24.57 2.82 5.37
N ASP A 36 -23.96 2.73 6.53
CA ASP A 36 -22.54 2.99 6.76
C ASP A 36 -21.94 1.81 7.54
N TYR A 37 -20.74 1.42 7.19
CA TYR A 37 -19.97 0.40 7.90
C TYR A 37 -18.60 0.99 8.26
N PRO A 38 -18.52 1.68 9.41
CA PRO A 38 -17.31 2.40 9.78
C PRO A 38 -16.15 1.46 10.10
N LEU A 39 -14.92 1.94 9.87
CA LEU A 39 -13.69 1.19 10.13
C LEU A 39 -13.61 0.67 11.58
N VAL A 40 -14.10 1.44 12.53
CA VAL A 40 -14.12 1.04 13.96
C VAL A 40 -14.97 -0.23 14.17
N GLU A 41 -16.10 -0.32 13.51
CA GLU A 41 -16.96 -1.51 13.56
C GLU A 41 -16.29 -2.70 12.84
N ALA A 42 -15.68 -2.46 11.68
CA ALA A 42 -14.96 -3.49 10.94
C ALA A 42 -13.79 -4.07 11.75
N ILE A 43 -13.07 -3.23 12.51
CA ILE A 43 -12.01 -3.66 13.43
C ILE A 43 -12.60 -4.45 14.60
N ALA A 44 -13.68 -3.97 15.22
CA ALA A 44 -14.32 -4.63 16.34
C ALA A 44 -14.89 -6.01 15.97
N GLN A 45 -15.30 -6.18 14.72
CA GLN A 45 -15.79 -7.46 14.16
C GLN A 45 -14.68 -8.33 13.55
N GLU A 46 -13.41 -7.93 13.70
CA GLU A 46 -12.23 -8.65 13.17
C GLU A 46 -12.22 -8.82 11.63
N VAL A 47 -13.01 -8.02 10.91
CA VAL A 47 -13.03 -8.01 9.43
C VAL A 47 -11.80 -7.31 8.90
N VAL A 48 -11.31 -6.29 9.61
CA VAL A 48 -10.10 -5.54 9.31
C VAL A 48 -9.13 -5.66 10.47
N LYS A 49 -7.83 -5.83 10.17
CA LYS A 49 -6.78 -5.89 11.18
C LYS A 49 -6.72 -4.61 12.00
N THR A 50 -6.52 -4.74 13.30
CA THR A 50 -6.25 -3.59 14.17
C THR A 50 -4.92 -2.95 13.78
N PRO A 51 -4.88 -1.63 13.53
CA PRO A 51 -3.61 -0.92 13.30
C PRO A 51 -2.73 -1.02 14.55
N ILE A 52 -1.48 -1.44 14.37
CA ILE A 52 -0.48 -1.44 15.42
C ILE A 52 0.32 -0.15 15.29
N LEU A 53 0.28 0.67 16.32
CA LEU A 53 1.07 1.89 16.41
C LEU A 53 2.23 1.67 17.39
N PRO A 54 3.40 2.28 17.16
CA PRO A 54 4.48 2.27 18.12
C PRO A 54 3.99 2.81 19.48
N ASP A 55 4.39 2.17 20.56
CA ASP A 55 4.13 2.67 21.92
C ASP A 55 4.87 4.00 22.19
N GLU A 56 4.56 4.68 23.32
CA GLU A 56 5.18 5.95 23.64
C GLU A 56 6.71 5.86 23.78
N ALA A 57 7.20 4.75 24.32
CA ALA A 57 8.64 4.54 24.51
C ALA A 57 9.35 4.32 23.17
N SER A 58 8.72 3.63 22.23
CA SER A 58 9.23 3.43 20.86
C SER A 58 9.16 4.73 20.06
N ARG A 59 8.05 5.49 20.17
CA ARG A 59 7.90 6.80 19.49
C ARG A 59 8.96 7.80 19.92
N GLY A 60 9.33 7.82 21.20
CA GLY A 60 10.36 8.70 21.72
C GLY A 60 11.78 8.39 21.22
N LYS A 61 11.97 7.26 20.51
CA LYS A 61 13.24 6.87 19.88
C LYS A 61 13.24 7.01 18.37
N LEU A 62 12.08 7.33 17.78
CA LEU A 62 11.94 7.47 16.32
C LEU A 62 12.20 8.92 15.94
N ASP A 63 13.36 9.16 15.36
CA ASP A 63 13.76 10.49 14.89
C ASP A 63 13.78 10.56 13.37
N GLU A 64 13.42 11.73 12.84
CA GLU A 64 13.67 12.07 11.46
C GLU A 64 15.09 12.61 11.35
N ASN A 65 16.00 11.84 10.77
CA ASN A 65 17.38 12.25 10.60
C ASN A 65 17.52 13.29 9.48
N THR A 66 18.48 14.17 9.60
CA THR A 66 18.79 15.16 8.55
C THR A 66 19.63 14.51 7.47
N SER A 67 19.00 13.97 6.41
CA SER A 67 19.67 13.40 5.25
C SER A 67 18.90 13.68 3.97
N ALA A 68 19.62 13.76 2.85
CA ALA A 68 19.05 13.82 1.52
C ALA A 68 18.55 12.46 1.04
N LYS A 69 19.07 11.37 1.57
CA LYS A 69 18.61 10.02 1.29
C LYS A 69 17.41 9.67 2.16
N PHE A 70 16.37 9.15 1.54
CA PHE A 70 15.13 8.79 2.22
C PHE A 70 15.35 7.70 3.27
N SER A 71 16.09 6.63 2.93
CA SER A 71 16.40 5.52 3.83
C SER A 71 17.20 5.94 5.05
N GLU A 72 18.09 6.92 4.92
CA GLU A 72 18.85 7.47 6.05
C GLU A 72 17.98 8.39 6.92
N ARG A 73 17.14 9.22 6.26
CA ARG A 73 16.22 10.13 6.96
C ARG A 73 15.23 9.38 7.82
N TRP A 74 14.65 8.31 7.31
CA TRP A 74 13.60 7.53 7.94
C TRP A 74 14.09 6.20 8.51
N ARG A 75 15.38 6.09 8.76
CA ARG A 75 16.04 4.84 9.21
C ARG A 75 15.32 4.20 10.37
N ASP A 76 15.09 4.94 11.45
CA ASP A 76 14.53 4.40 12.69
C ASP A 76 13.12 3.82 12.48
N TYR A 77 12.34 4.45 11.61
CA TYR A 77 11.00 3.96 11.23
C TYR A 77 11.07 2.70 10.35
N ILE A 78 11.99 2.66 9.42
CA ILE A 78 12.21 1.50 8.54
C ILE A 78 12.70 0.32 9.39
N ASP A 79 13.68 0.53 10.24
CA ASP A 79 14.27 -0.52 11.09
C ASP A 79 13.24 -1.07 12.08
N LEU A 80 12.41 -0.22 12.68
CA LEU A 80 11.30 -0.67 13.52
C LEU A 80 10.30 -1.51 12.73
N GLY A 81 9.92 -1.06 11.54
CA GLY A 81 8.99 -1.80 10.66
C GLY A 81 9.53 -3.17 10.27
N VAL A 82 10.81 -3.26 9.92
CA VAL A 82 11.47 -4.54 9.62
C VAL A 82 11.52 -5.44 10.85
N THR A 83 11.87 -4.90 12.03
CA THR A 83 11.92 -5.67 13.28
C THR A 83 10.58 -6.31 13.63
N VAL A 84 9.49 -5.56 13.51
CA VAL A 84 8.13 -6.08 13.73
C VAL A 84 7.79 -7.14 12.68
N TRP A 85 8.09 -6.86 11.41
CA TRP A 85 7.83 -7.82 10.34
C TRP A 85 8.62 -9.12 10.50
N GLU A 86 9.88 -9.09 10.94
CA GLU A 86 10.69 -10.30 11.18
C GLU A 86 10.05 -11.20 12.24
N GLN A 87 9.50 -10.64 13.30
CA GLN A 87 8.77 -11.39 14.33
C GLN A 87 7.52 -12.06 13.75
N ASP A 88 6.75 -11.32 12.96
CA ASP A 88 5.55 -11.83 12.30
C ASP A 88 5.92 -12.88 11.23
N TYR A 89 6.98 -12.65 10.47
CA TYR A 89 7.47 -13.57 9.45
C TYR A 89 7.80 -14.95 10.03
N GLU A 90 8.55 -15.00 11.13
CA GLU A 90 8.90 -16.28 11.79
C GLU A 90 7.66 -16.97 12.38
N THR A 91 6.70 -16.21 12.89
CA THR A 91 5.46 -16.75 13.42
C THR A 91 4.57 -17.34 12.32
N HIS A 92 4.39 -16.62 11.23
CA HIS A 92 3.56 -17.07 10.09
C HIS A 92 4.21 -18.23 9.34
N LYS A 93 5.52 -18.23 9.20
CA LYS A 93 6.27 -19.33 8.58
C LYS A 93 6.04 -20.66 9.30
N LYS A 94 5.97 -20.67 10.64
CA LYS A 94 5.63 -21.88 11.41
C LYS A 94 4.20 -22.38 11.14
N LEU A 95 3.32 -21.50 10.69
CA LEU A 95 1.94 -21.80 10.29
C LEU A 95 1.80 -22.13 8.80
N GLY A 96 2.91 -22.24 8.06
CA GLY A 96 2.89 -22.42 6.60
C GLY A 96 2.30 -21.22 5.84
N LYS A 97 2.42 -20.02 6.40
CA LYS A 97 1.93 -18.78 5.79
C LYS A 97 3.08 -17.84 5.50
N LYS A 98 2.95 -17.06 4.43
CA LYS A 98 3.90 -16.03 4.02
C LYS A 98 3.49 -14.68 4.61
N ALA A 99 4.40 -14.03 5.33
CA ALA A 99 4.23 -12.64 5.76
C ALA A 99 5.04 -11.72 4.84
N LEU A 100 4.40 -10.69 4.31
CA LEU A 100 4.99 -9.70 3.41
C LEU A 100 5.19 -8.38 4.15
N LEU A 101 6.36 -7.76 3.95
CA LEU A 101 6.62 -6.38 4.38
C LEU A 101 6.19 -5.43 3.26
N PHE A 102 5.28 -4.50 3.56
CA PHE A 102 4.92 -3.44 2.65
C PHE A 102 5.52 -2.11 3.10
N VAL A 103 6.27 -1.45 2.22
CA VAL A 103 6.86 -0.14 2.47
C VAL A 103 6.31 0.85 1.45
N MET A 104 5.70 1.91 1.94
CA MET A 104 5.18 2.99 1.12
C MET A 104 6.08 4.21 1.25
N VAL A 105 6.51 4.73 0.12
CA VAL A 105 7.37 5.92 0.01
C VAL A 105 6.68 7.01 -0.81
N ASP A 106 7.24 8.21 -0.83
CA ASP A 106 6.66 9.40 -1.47
C ASP A 106 7.09 9.61 -2.93
N ASP A 107 8.20 8.99 -3.36
CA ASP A 107 8.75 9.13 -4.72
C ASP A 107 9.36 7.80 -5.20
N THR A 108 9.37 7.60 -6.52
CA THR A 108 9.95 6.41 -7.18
C THR A 108 11.44 6.25 -6.92
N LYS A 109 12.21 7.34 -6.86
CA LYS A 109 13.64 7.31 -6.51
C LYS A 109 13.88 6.79 -5.09
N ASN A 110 12.95 7.10 -4.19
CA ASN A 110 13.02 6.65 -2.81
C ASN A 110 12.68 5.16 -2.68
N CYS A 111 11.94 4.58 -3.64
CA CYS A 111 11.75 3.13 -3.71
C CYS A 111 13.07 2.38 -3.87
N ASP A 112 13.91 2.83 -4.80
CA ASP A 112 15.20 2.20 -5.07
C ASP A 112 16.17 2.39 -3.91
N ASP A 113 16.21 3.58 -3.30
CA ASP A 113 17.03 3.85 -2.12
C ASP A 113 16.63 2.97 -0.93
N VAL A 114 15.33 2.80 -0.69
CA VAL A 114 14.84 1.91 0.38
C VAL A 114 15.12 0.44 0.07
N LYS A 115 14.98 0.02 -1.19
CA LYS A 115 15.36 -1.33 -1.61
C LYS A 115 16.81 -1.63 -1.30
N ASP A 116 17.72 -0.76 -1.75
CA ASP A 116 19.16 -0.93 -1.53
C ASP A 116 19.50 -0.96 -0.05
N TYR A 117 18.83 -0.13 0.75
CA TYR A 117 18.96 -0.12 2.21
C TYR A 117 18.50 -1.43 2.84
N LEU A 118 17.31 -1.92 2.48
CA LEU A 118 16.75 -3.16 3.02
C LEU A 118 17.60 -4.38 2.65
N GLU A 119 17.97 -4.53 1.39
CA GLU A 119 18.77 -5.67 0.93
C GLU A 119 20.22 -5.61 1.43
N GLY A 120 20.77 -4.42 1.68
CA GLY A 120 22.11 -4.23 2.21
C GLY A 120 22.23 -4.49 3.71
N ASN A 121 21.19 -4.19 4.48
CA ASN A 121 21.24 -4.26 5.95
C ASN A 121 20.53 -5.49 6.52
N TYR A 122 19.59 -6.09 5.79
CA TYR A 122 18.77 -7.21 6.28
C TYR A 122 18.95 -8.46 5.40
N PRO A 123 19.78 -9.42 5.82
CA PRO A 123 20.07 -10.63 5.03
C PRO A 123 18.83 -11.43 4.62
N LEU A 124 17.76 -11.38 5.44
CA LEU A 124 16.51 -12.08 5.17
C LEU A 124 15.77 -11.49 3.96
N LEU A 125 15.98 -10.20 3.67
CA LEU A 125 15.34 -9.48 2.56
C LEU A 125 16.20 -9.49 1.27
N LYS A 126 17.44 -9.96 1.33
CA LYS A 126 18.36 -9.95 0.19
C LYS A 126 17.80 -10.71 -1.01
N GLY A 127 17.62 -10.02 -2.14
CA GLY A 127 17.04 -10.57 -3.36
C GLY A 127 15.55 -10.93 -3.24
N GLY A 128 14.90 -10.49 -2.17
CA GLY A 128 13.47 -10.71 -1.91
C GLY A 128 12.65 -9.41 -1.88
N THR A 129 13.21 -8.31 -2.39
CA THR A 129 12.53 -7.02 -2.40
C THR A 129 12.00 -6.69 -3.79
N PHE A 130 10.70 -6.52 -3.90
CA PHE A 130 10.00 -6.16 -5.12
C PHE A 130 9.63 -4.67 -5.10
N VAL A 131 10.03 -3.92 -6.13
CA VAL A 131 9.73 -2.49 -6.26
C VAL A 131 8.70 -2.28 -7.34
N ILE A 132 7.65 -1.54 -7.01
CA ILE A 132 6.62 -1.13 -7.96
C ILE A 132 6.71 0.38 -8.17
N HIS A 133 7.20 0.79 -9.34
CA HIS A 133 7.20 2.18 -9.75
C HIS A 133 5.81 2.58 -10.22
N THR A 134 5.19 3.50 -9.50
CA THR A 134 3.93 4.11 -9.88
C THR A 134 4.13 5.59 -10.13
N ASN A 135 3.34 6.18 -11.02
CA ASN A 135 3.33 7.63 -11.20
C ASN A 135 2.69 8.33 -9.98
N LYS A 136 2.75 9.68 -9.96
CA LYS A 136 2.18 10.50 -8.86
C LYS A 136 0.68 10.31 -8.63
N GLU A 137 -0.01 9.67 -9.59
CA GLU A 137 -1.45 9.35 -9.51
C GLU A 137 -1.69 7.92 -8.99
N GLY A 138 -0.62 7.18 -8.62
CA GLY A 138 -0.71 5.80 -8.14
C GLY A 138 -0.93 4.76 -9.24
N ARG A 139 -0.79 5.16 -10.52
CA ARG A 139 -0.86 4.24 -11.65
C ARG A 139 0.54 3.74 -12.01
N ILE A 140 0.65 2.49 -12.41
CA ILE A 140 1.89 1.95 -12.97
C ILE A 140 2.19 2.74 -14.25
N ASP A 141 3.44 3.21 -14.39
CA ASP A 141 3.83 4.07 -15.50
C ASP A 141 3.77 3.29 -16.82
N GLU A 142 2.72 3.53 -17.59
CA GLU A 142 2.47 2.88 -18.87
C GLU A 142 3.29 3.58 -19.95
N GLY A 143 4.58 3.22 -20.03
CA GLY A 143 5.42 3.69 -21.13
C GLY A 143 4.83 3.34 -22.50
N ALA A 144 4.88 4.30 -23.43
CA ALA A 144 4.24 4.20 -24.75
C ALA A 144 4.86 3.16 -25.71
N SER A 145 5.88 2.39 -25.30
CA SER A 145 6.55 1.40 -26.15
C SER A 145 6.04 -0.02 -25.93
N ALA A 146 6.02 -0.84 -26.96
CA ALA A 146 5.64 -2.27 -26.87
C ALA A 146 6.51 -3.06 -25.88
N LYS A 147 7.76 -2.64 -25.65
CA LYS A 147 8.67 -3.21 -24.65
C LYS A 147 8.20 -2.90 -23.25
N SER A 148 7.79 -1.66 -22.98
CA SER A 148 7.22 -1.27 -21.69
C SER A 148 5.91 -1.97 -21.37
N GLN A 149 5.07 -2.31 -22.37
CA GLN A 149 3.83 -3.05 -22.14
C GLN A 149 4.08 -4.50 -21.71
N LYS A 150 5.11 -5.14 -22.26
CA LYS A 150 5.51 -6.48 -21.86
C LYS A 150 6.06 -6.50 -20.43
N GLU A 151 6.96 -5.59 -20.13
CA GLU A 151 7.51 -5.40 -18.78
C GLU A 151 6.41 -5.10 -17.75
N LEU A 152 5.41 -4.31 -18.14
CA LEU A 152 4.25 -4.00 -17.31
C LEU A 152 3.38 -5.24 -17.02
N LEU A 153 3.15 -6.10 -18.01
CA LEU A 153 2.42 -7.35 -17.82
C LEU A 153 3.18 -8.29 -16.88
N GLU A 154 4.48 -8.44 -17.06
CA GLU A 154 5.34 -9.24 -16.17
C GLU A 154 5.30 -8.70 -14.72
N LEU A 155 5.34 -7.37 -14.54
CA LEU A 155 5.21 -6.74 -13.22
C LEU A 155 3.83 -6.98 -12.59
N ARG A 156 2.75 -6.92 -13.38
CA ARG A 156 1.39 -7.22 -12.90
C ARG A 156 1.23 -8.69 -12.51
N GLU A 157 1.79 -9.60 -13.28
CA GLU A 157 1.79 -11.03 -12.95
C GLU A 157 2.58 -11.30 -11.67
N LEU A 158 3.75 -10.68 -11.51
CA LEU A 158 4.55 -10.78 -10.29
C LEU A 158 3.81 -10.18 -9.09
N ALA A 159 3.16 -9.03 -9.26
CA ALA A 159 2.36 -8.40 -8.22
C ALA A 159 1.16 -9.27 -7.79
N ASN A 160 0.50 -9.93 -8.75
CA ASN A 160 -0.59 -10.86 -8.46
C ASN A 160 -0.16 -12.17 -7.80
N GLN A 161 1.13 -12.50 -7.85
CA GLN A 161 1.70 -13.72 -7.28
C GLN A 161 2.61 -13.44 -6.08
N VAL A 162 2.63 -12.20 -5.58
CA VAL A 162 3.57 -11.78 -4.52
C VAL A 162 3.39 -12.57 -3.23
N ASP A 163 2.19 -13.00 -2.93
CA ASP A 163 1.81 -13.83 -1.79
C ASP A 163 1.99 -15.34 -2.02
N SER A 164 2.32 -15.76 -3.26
CA SER A 164 2.61 -17.16 -3.56
C SER A 164 3.89 -17.62 -2.87
N ASP A 165 3.89 -18.86 -2.36
CA ASP A 165 5.08 -19.50 -1.79
C ASP A 165 6.15 -19.83 -2.83
N ASP A 166 5.77 -19.86 -4.12
CA ASP A 166 6.67 -20.20 -5.22
C ASP A 166 7.71 -19.12 -5.55
N ASN A 167 7.55 -17.91 -5.00
CA ASN A 167 8.49 -16.82 -5.20
C ASN A 167 9.21 -16.41 -3.91
N ASN A 168 10.39 -15.79 -4.06
CA ASN A 168 11.21 -15.34 -2.92
C ASN A 168 10.87 -13.92 -2.44
N ILE A 169 9.79 -13.30 -2.92
CA ILE A 169 9.42 -11.94 -2.53
C ILE A 169 8.98 -11.95 -1.07
N LYS A 170 9.59 -11.07 -0.28
CA LYS A 170 9.31 -10.87 1.15
C LYS A 170 8.96 -9.43 1.47
N ALA A 171 9.40 -8.49 0.63
CA ALA A 171 9.07 -7.08 0.76
C ALA A 171 8.58 -6.50 -0.56
N VAL A 172 7.61 -5.59 -0.46
CA VAL A 172 7.09 -4.80 -1.59
C VAL A 172 7.23 -3.32 -1.23
N ILE A 173 7.87 -2.57 -2.11
CA ILE A 173 8.04 -1.12 -1.96
C ILE A 173 7.28 -0.44 -3.09
N SER A 174 6.46 0.54 -2.77
CA SER A 174 5.72 1.29 -3.78
C SER A 174 5.47 2.75 -3.38
N VAL A 175 5.15 3.57 -4.39
CA VAL A 175 4.65 4.94 -4.19
C VAL A 175 3.12 4.90 -4.20
N LEU A 176 2.48 5.36 -3.13
CA LEU A 176 1.03 5.61 -3.04
C LEU A 176 0.07 4.45 -3.37
N MET A 177 0.54 3.39 -4.02
CA MET A 177 -0.31 2.29 -4.50
C MET A 177 -1.03 1.54 -3.36
N LEU A 178 -0.44 1.56 -2.17
CA LEU A 178 -0.98 0.87 -0.99
C LEU A 178 -1.94 1.73 -0.16
N LYS A 179 -2.26 2.95 -0.59
CA LYS A 179 -3.17 3.84 0.16
C LYS A 179 -4.58 3.29 0.33
N GLU A 180 -5.03 2.52 -0.64
CA GLU A 180 -6.38 1.94 -0.67
C GLU A 180 -6.37 0.44 -0.34
N GLY A 181 -5.22 -0.10 0.07
CA GLY A 181 -5.01 -1.51 0.36
C GLY A 181 -4.47 -2.29 -0.85
N TRP A 182 -4.21 -3.56 -0.61
CA TRP A 182 -3.68 -4.52 -1.60
C TRP A 182 -4.76 -5.54 -1.92
#